data_283374f3aac69500e5ffefb741ac8bdf
#
_entry.id   283374f3aac69500e5ffefb741ac8bdf
#
_cell.length_a   1.000
_cell.length_b   1.000
_cell.length_c   1.000
_cell.angle_alpha   90.00
_cell.angle_beta   90.00
_cell.angle_gamma   90.00
#
_symmetry.space_group_name_H-M   'P 1'
#
loop_
_entity.id
_entity.type
_entity.pdbx_description
1 polymer ?
#
loop_
_entity_poly.entity_id
_entity_poly.type
_entity_poly.pdbx_seq_one_letter_code
_entity_poly.pdbx_strand_id
1 'polypeptide(L)'
;DSTMGITDPTLYVTYLESGTDNQAKDMNDGEILITEDAFTYGNTPVSVEDSIGTLISENATGAGSAAAIGAGVYFIRGTFVDVDADKIILDPYTKTPSYRVGLTISEEIITAKENTSLYDNAKGFSNYAAPGADRLKISTTLSSKLLTDHDDKTFVELMRVENGDVKKLQNKSEYSIIKDYFAKRTYEESGNYTVGNFDIDVKESLNDRQSNGGIYY
;
A
#
# COMPACT_ATOMS: atom_id res chain seq x y z
N ASP A 1 -14.42 -23.59 9.29
CA ASP A 1 -15.72 -23.74 9.82
C ASP A 1 -15.88 -23.01 11.15
N SER A 2 -16.94 -22.31 11.22
CA SER A 2 -17.31 -21.39 12.27
C SER A 2 -17.67 -22.02 13.60
N THR A 3 -17.78 -23.30 13.73
CA THR A 3 -18.22 -23.98 14.95
C THR A 3 -17.29 -23.80 16.11
N MET A 4 -16.02 -23.49 15.85
CA MET A 4 -15.00 -23.26 16.87
C MET A 4 -14.30 -21.91 16.70
N GLY A 5 -14.70 -21.10 15.77
CA GLY A 5 -14.00 -19.84 15.47
C GLY A 5 -12.57 -20.01 14.96
N ILE A 6 -12.19 -21.20 14.56
CA ILE A 6 -10.89 -21.51 13.97
C ILE A 6 -11.07 -21.45 12.47
N THR A 7 -10.46 -20.49 11.84
CA THR A 7 -10.29 -20.43 10.39
C THR A 7 -8.96 -21.07 10.03
N ASP A 8 -8.93 -21.86 8.97
CA ASP A 8 -7.70 -22.41 8.45
C ASP A 8 -6.74 -21.26 8.07
N PRO A 9 -5.44 -21.39 8.35
CA PRO A 9 -4.48 -20.35 8.01
C PRO A 9 -4.49 -20.10 6.51
N THR A 10 -4.53 -18.82 6.15
CA THR A 10 -4.57 -18.36 4.76
C THR A 10 -3.31 -17.56 4.46
N LEU A 11 -2.62 -17.92 3.38
CA LEU A 11 -1.48 -17.15 2.87
C LEU A 11 -1.94 -16.26 1.72
N TYR A 12 -1.49 -15.01 1.73
CA TYR A 12 -1.69 -14.06 0.64
C TYR A 12 -0.41 -14.02 -0.18
N VAL A 13 -0.51 -14.44 -1.43
CA VAL A 13 0.63 -14.60 -2.31
C VAL A 13 0.46 -13.78 -3.58
N THR A 14 1.57 -13.41 -4.19
CA THR A 14 1.65 -12.88 -5.54
C THR A 14 2.48 -13.84 -6.36
N TYR A 15 1.95 -14.35 -7.45
CA TYR A 15 2.72 -15.20 -8.35
C TYR A 15 3.77 -14.36 -9.08
N LEU A 16 5.03 -14.72 -8.95
CA LEU A 16 6.14 -14.14 -9.72
C LEU A 16 6.27 -14.88 -11.05
N GLU A 17 6.12 -16.21 -11.01
CA GLU A 17 6.16 -17.08 -12.17
C GLU A 17 5.05 -18.13 -12.06
N SER A 18 4.39 -18.42 -13.17
CA SER A 18 3.28 -19.38 -13.22
C SER A 18 3.57 -20.59 -14.16
N GLY A 19 4.84 -20.90 -14.33
CA GLY A 19 5.29 -21.95 -15.25
C GLY A 19 5.47 -21.45 -16.69
N THR A 20 5.80 -22.36 -17.60
CA THR A 20 6.14 -22.03 -18.99
C THR A 20 4.94 -21.62 -19.85
N ASP A 21 3.73 -21.91 -19.42
CA ASP A 21 2.47 -21.63 -20.11
C ASP A 21 1.79 -20.34 -19.62
N ASN A 22 2.36 -19.69 -18.61
CA ASN A 22 1.87 -18.46 -17.98
C ASN A 22 0.40 -18.54 -17.51
N GLN A 23 -0.08 -19.76 -17.22
CA GLN A 23 -1.40 -20.00 -16.64
C GLN A 23 -1.31 -20.05 -15.12
N ALA A 24 -2.32 -19.52 -14.45
CA ALA A 24 -2.46 -19.73 -13.01
C ALA A 24 -2.61 -21.24 -12.76
N LYS A 25 -1.77 -21.79 -11.87
CA LYS A 25 -1.86 -23.20 -11.49
C LYS A 25 -2.72 -23.32 -10.24
N ASP A 26 -3.64 -24.25 -10.30
CA ASP A 26 -4.36 -24.67 -9.12
C ASP A 26 -3.41 -25.49 -8.24
N MET A 27 -3.45 -25.21 -6.95
CA MET A 27 -2.69 -25.97 -5.96
C MET A 27 -3.49 -27.18 -5.52
N ASN A 28 -2.80 -28.32 -5.32
CA ASN A 28 -3.44 -29.57 -4.98
C ASN A 28 -3.47 -29.82 -3.48
N ASP A 29 -4.38 -30.68 -3.04
CA ASP A 29 -4.42 -31.16 -1.67
C ASP A 29 -3.12 -31.93 -1.34
N GLY A 30 -2.54 -31.63 -0.16
CA GLY A 30 -1.29 -32.22 0.30
C GLY A 30 -0.02 -31.61 -0.30
N GLU A 31 -0.12 -30.60 -1.15
CA GLU A 31 1.04 -29.88 -1.69
C GLU A 31 1.76 -29.10 -0.57
N ILE A 32 3.08 -29.24 -0.51
CA ILE A 32 3.91 -28.64 0.53
C ILE A 32 4.47 -27.32 0.02
N LEU A 33 4.29 -26.27 0.80
CA LEU A 33 4.91 -24.98 0.56
C LEU A 33 6.27 -24.92 1.24
N ILE A 34 7.31 -24.63 0.48
CA ILE A 34 8.68 -24.47 0.96
C ILE A 34 9.20 -23.06 0.73
N THR A 35 10.19 -22.66 1.50
CA THR A 35 10.83 -21.36 1.37
C THR A 35 11.99 -21.41 0.40
N GLU A 36 12.11 -20.40 -0.44
CA GLU A 36 13.29 -20.20 -1.30
C GLU A 36 14.39 -19.47 -0.55
N ASP A 37 14.03 -18.49 0.27
CA ASP A 37 14.94 -17.67 1.06
C ASP A 37 14.70 -17.84 2.56
N ALA A 38 15.76 -17.71 3.36
CA ALA A 38 15.64 -17.70 4.81
C ALA A 38 15.04 -16.36 5.28
N PHE A 39 14.09 -16.43 6.20
CA PHE A 39 13.49 -15.26 6.83
C PHE A 39 13.15 -15.51 8.30
N THR A 40 12.73 -14.46 9.00
CA THR A 40 12.30 -14.61 10.41
C THR A 40 10.82 -14.23 10.51
N TYR A 41 10.02 -15.15 11.03
CA TYR A 41 8.61 -14.92 11.34
C TYR A 41 8.42 -14.73 12.86
N GLY A 42 8.11 -13.52 13.26
CA GLY A 42 8.11 -13.18 14.68
C GLY A 42 9.52 -13.35 15.26
N ASN A 43 9.70 -14.31 16.18
CA ASN A 43 10.99 -14.66 16.77
C ASN A 43 11.53 -16.01 16.28
N THR A 44 10.88 -16.62 15.29
CA THR A 44 11.27 -17.95 14.78
C THR A 44 12.00 -17.78 13.45
N PRO A 45 13.27 -18.20 13.37
CA PRO A 45 13.97 -18.27 12.10
C PRO A 45 13.42 -19.42 11.26
N VAL A 46 13.25 -19.18 9.98
CA VAL A 46 12.86 -20.16 8.97
C VAL A 46 14.01 -20.24 7.96
N SER A 47 14.51 -21.44 7.73
CA SER A 47 15.64 -21.66 6.83
C SER A 47 15.17 -21.89 5.39
N VAL A 48 16.11 -21.84 4.45
CA VAL A 48 15.87 -22.22 3.05
C VAL A 48 15.38 -23.67 2.98
N GLU A 49 14.42 -23.94 2.13
CA GLU A 49 13.77 -25.26 1.95
C GLU A 49 12.96 -25.78 3.16
N ASP A 50 12.79 -24.96 4.21
CA ASP A 50 11.89 -25.32 5.29
C ASP A 50 10.43 -25.34 4.81
N SER A 51 9.68 -26.35 5.25
CA SER A 51 8.23 -26.39 5.01
C SER A 51 7.52 -25.38 5.88
N ILE A 52 6.78 -24.47 5.25
CA ILE A 52 5.97 -23.45 5.92
C ILE A 52 4.50 -23.83 6.03
N GLY A 53 4.06 -24.83 5.31
CA GLY A 53 2.69 -25.30 5.37
C GLY A 53 2.40 -26.39 4.35
N THR A 54 1.26 -27.03 4.52
CA THR A 54 0.72 -28.01 3.59
C THR A 54 -0.70 -27.60 3.23
N LEU A 55 -1.04 -27.64 1.96
CA LEU A 55 -2.38 -27.36 1.48
C LEU A 55 -3.33 -28.48 1.91
N ILE A 56 -4.53 -28.12 2.34
CA ILE A 56 -5.50 -29.06 2.94
C ILE A 56 -6.73 -29.29 2.06
N SER A 57 -6.77 -28.73 0.88
CA SER A 57 -7.87 -28.94 -0.07
C SER A 57 -7.42 -28.72 -1.51
N GLU A 58 -8.07 -29.43 -2.42
CA GLU A 58 -7.94 -29.15 -3.85
C GLU A 58 -8.50 -27.75 -4.17
N ASN A 59 -7.88 -27.10 -5.15
CA ASN A 59 -8.23 -25.73 -5.55
C ASN A 59 -8.21 -24.73 -4.37
N ALA A 60 -7.22 -24.88 -3.49
CA ALA A 60 -7.03 -24.03 -2.30
C ALA A 60 -6.65 -22.58 -2.64
N THR A 61 -6.86 -22.15 -3.86
CA THR A 61 -6.58 -20.81 -4.35
C THR A 61 -7.83 -19.98 -4.55
N GLY A 62 -7.76 -18.73 -4.20
CA GLY A 62 -8.83 -17.76 -4.41
C GLY A 62 -8.26 -16.41 -4.83
N ALA A 63 -9.09 -15.58 -5.44
CA ALA A 63 -8.72 -14.22 -5.75
C ALA A 63 -9.11 -13.30 -4.61
N GLY A 64 -8.14 -12.71 -3.94
CA GLY A 64 -8.33 -11.64 -2.99
C GLY A 64 -8.06 -10.28 -3.59
N SER A 65 -8.27 -9.24 -2.81
CA SER A 65 -7.95 -7.87 -3.17
C SER A 65 -7.14 -7.19 -2.08
N ALA A 66 -6.14 -6.41 -2.48
CA ALA A 66 -5.28 -5.68 -1.58
C ALA A 66 -5.08 -4.26 -2.07
N ALA A 67 -4.78 -3.36 -1.13
CA ALA A 67 -4.33 -2.02 -1.43
C ALA A 67 -2.95 -1.79 -0.80
N ALA A 68 -2.10 -1.05 -1.49
CA ALA A 68 -0.77 -0.71 -1.00
C ALA A 68 -0.52 0.78 -1.12
N ILE A 69 0.31 1.30 -0.22
CA ILE A 69 0.84 2.65 -0.27
C ILE A 69 2.36 2.58 -0.40
N GLY A 70 2.96 3.44 -1.21
CA GLY A 70 4.40 3.59 -1.28
C GLY A 70 4.94 4.45 -0.14
N ALA A 71 6.19 4.21 0.26
CA ALA A 71 6.88 5.07 1.20
C ALA A 71 7.05 6.48 0.61
N GLY A 72 6.90 7.49 1.47
CA GLY A 72 7.08 8.89 1.05
C GLY A 72 6.61 9.89 2.09
N VAL A 73 6.80 11.17 1.76
CA VAL A 73 6.36 12.28 2.61
C VAL A 73 5.01 12.77 2.10
N TYR A 74 4.02 12.71 2.97
CA TYR A 74 2.66 13.11 2.69
C TYR A 74 2.30 14.39 3.45
N PHE A 75 1.60 15.30 2.78
CA PHE A 75 1.07 16.48 3.44
C PHE A 75 -0.31 16.20 4.02
N ILE A 76 -0.39 16.12 5.35
CA ILE A 76 -1.58 15.73 6.07
C ILE A 76 -1.90 16.77 7.13
N ARG A 77 -3.09 17.37 7.08
CA ARG A 77 -3.58 18.35 8.06
C ARG A 77 -2.62 19.49 8.36
N GLY A 78 -1.91 19.99 7.34
CA GLY A 78 -0.98 21.09 7.50
C GLY A 78 0.43 20.69 7.91
N THR A 79 0.73 19.40 8.02
CA THR A 79 2.03 18.86 8.44
C THR A 79 2.55 17.86 7.40
N PHE A 80 3.86 17.87 7.18
CA PHE A 80 4.52 16.81 6.40
C PHE A 80 4.79 15.63 7.32
N VAL A 81 4.35 14.45 6.90
CA VAL A 81 4.46 13.21 7.66
C VAL A 81 5.14 12.16 6.79
N ASP A 82 6.17 11.53 7.32
CA ASP A 82 6.76 10.35 6.71
C ASP A 82 5.82 9.17 6.87
N VAL A 83 5.56 8.48 5.78
CA VAL A 83 4.72 7.29 5.70
C VAL A 83 5.55 6.16 5.12
N ASP A 84 5.64 5.07 5.82
CA ASP A 84 6.30 3.87 5.34
C ASP A 84 5.42 3.15 4.30
N ALA A 85 6.07 2.35 3.45
CA ALA A 85 5.35 1.48 2.54
C ALA A 85 4.55 0.44 3.34
N ASP A 86 3.28 0.31 3.04
CA ASP A 86 2.38 -0.60 3.73
C ASP A 86 1.37 -1.23 2.76
N LYS A 87 0.83 -2.38 3.13
CA LYS A 87 -0.13 -3.12 2.34
C LYS A 87 -1.23 -3.70 3.24
N ILE A 88 -2.47 -3.47 2.86
CA ILE A 88 -3.62 -4.07 3.53
C ILE A 88 -4.43 -4.95 2.57
N ILE A 89 -5.03 -5.98 3.11
CA ILE A 89 -5.97 -6.82 2.41
C ILE A 89 -7.36 -6.21 2.57
N LEU A 90 -8.01 -5.92 1.45
CA LEU A 90 -9.35 -5.36 1.45
C LEU A 90 -10.39 -6.46 1.60
N ASP A 91 -10.24 -7.52 0.83
CA ASP A 91 -11.11 -8.68 0.90
C ASP A 91 -10.30 -9.94 0.55
N PRO A 92 -10.36 -10.99 1.39
CA PRO A 92 -9.60 -12.21 1.15
C PRO A 92 -10.13 -13.08 0.00
N TYR A 93 -11.42 -12.96 -0.34
CA TYR A 93 -12.09 -13.92 -1.25
C TYR A 93 -12.78 -13.29 -2.45
N THR A 94 -12.67 -11.97 -2.63
CA THR A 94 -13.23 -11.29 -3.81
C THR A 94 -12.26 -10.33 -4.45
N LYS A 95 -12.33 -10.26 -5.78
CA LYS A 95 -11.60 -9.28 -6.58
C LYS A 95 -12.37 -7.98 -6.82
N THR A 96 -13.60 -7.89 -6.29
CA THR A 96 -14.49 -6.73 -6.46
C THR A 96 -14.79 -6.04 -5.12
N PRO A 97 -13.76 -5.55 -4.39
CA PRO A 97 -13.94 -4.91 -3.11
C PRO A 97 -14.67 -3.57 -3.25
N SER A 98 -15.32 -3.15 -2.18
CA SER A 98 -15.99 -1.85 -2.10
C SER A 98 -15.63 -1.17 -0.78
N TYR A 99 -14.54 -0.39 -0.79
CA TYR A 99 -13.96 0.23 0.41
C TYR A 99 -13.40 1.62 0.12
N ARG A 100 -13.30 2.41 1.17
CA ARG A 100 -12.50 3.63 1.24
C ARG A 100 -11.16 3.26 1.87
N VAL A 101 -10.07 3.52 1.19
CA VAL A 101 -8.70 3.23 1.65
C VAL A 101 -8.00 4.54 1.94
N GLY A 102 -7.30 4.59 3.05
CA GLY A 102 -6.62 5.81 3.47
C GLY A 102 -5.75 5.62 4.69
N LEU A 103 -5.25 6.73 5.20
CA LEU A 103 -4.41 6.77 6.38
C LEU A 103 -5.25 7.13 7.61
N THR A 104 -5.18 6.29 8.63
CA THR A 104 -5.61 6.64 9.98
C THR A 104 -4.48 7.35 10.69
N ILE A 105 -4.77 8.52 11.25
CA ILE A 105 -3.82 9.39 11.90
C ILE A 105 -3.98 9.26 13.41
N SER A 106 -2.87 9.07 14.10
CA SER A 106 -2.77 9.15 15.55
C SER A 106 -1.81 10.29 15.92
N GLU A 107 -2.27 11.18 16.76
CA GLU A 107 -1.49 12.30 17.28
C GLU A 107 -1.27 12.12 18.78
N GLU A 108 -0.01 12.21 19.21
CA GLU A 108 0.42 12.00 20.57
C GLU A 108 1.43 13.06 20.98
N ILE A 109 1.31 13.58 22.18
CA ILE A 109 2.31 14.50 22.76
C ILE A 109 3.29 13.68 23.56
N ILE A 110 4.55 13.65 23.12
CA ILE A 110 5.65 12.98 23.79
C ILE A 110 6.36 13.96 24.71
N THR A 111 6.40 13.64 25.98
CA THR A 111 7.05 14.42 27.02
C THR A 111 8.46 13.89 27.33
N ALA A 112 9.27 14.67 28.05
CA ALA A 112 10.59 14.24 28.50
C ALA A 112 10.57 13.02 29.43
N LYS A 113 9.42 12.72 30.06
CA LYS A 113 9.25 11.50 30.88
C LYS A 113 9.15 10.23 30.03
N GLU A 114 8.55 10.34 28.85
CA GLU A 114 8.35 9.24 27.92
C GLU A 114 9.56 9.04 27.01
N ASN A 115 10.23 10.13 26.67
CA ASN A 115 11.43 10.09 25.86
C ASN A 115 12.55 10.90 26.54
N THR A 116 13.49 10.17 27.14
CA THR A 116 14.61 10.76 27.86
C THR A 116 15.58 11.56 26.99
N SER A 117 15.51 11.41 25.66
CA SER A 117 16.31 12.23 24.73
C SER A 117 15.88 13.70 24.71
N LEU A 118 14.72 14.00 25.29
CA LEU A 118 14.21 15.36 25.44
C LEU A 118 14.74 16.09 26.68
N TYR A 119 15.51 15.41 27.53
CA TYR A 119 16.24 16.10 28.61
C TYR A 119 17.46 16.84 28.08
N ASP A 120 17.77 17.97 28.73
CA ASP A 120 18.99 18.72 28.41
C ASP A 120 20.24 17.86 28.74
N ASN A 121 21.13 17.71 27.79
CA ASN A 121 22.35 16.91 27.88
C ASN A 121 23.59 17.73 28.27
N ALA A 122 23.45 19.00 28.60
CA ALA A 122 24.54 19.93 28.94
C ALA A 122 25.16 19.61 30.30
N LYS A 123 25.96 18.54 30.40
CA LYS A 123 26.66 18.13 31.62
C LYS A 123 27.55 19.26 32.14
N GLY A 124 27.45 19.52 33.46
CA GLY A 124 28.22 20.55 34.14
C GLY A 124 27.57 21.93 34.18
N PHE A 125 26.37 22.08 33.67
CA PHE A 125 25.57 23.28 33.74
C PHE A 125 24.32 23.10 34.60
N SER A 126 23.76 24.20 35.14
CA SER A 126 22.64 24.16 36.06
C SER A 126 21.35 23.56 35.50
N ASN A 127 21.19 23.58 34.20
CA ASN A 127 20.03 23.05 33.48
C ASN A 127 20.21 21.60 33.00
N TYR A 128 21.29 20.91 33.39
CA TYR A 128 21.46 19.50 33.05
C TYR A 128 20.26 18.65 33.51
N ALA A 129 19.77 17.81 32.63
CA ALA A 129 18.59 16.99 32.84
C ALA A 129 17.27 17.76 33.04
N ALA A 130 17.23 19.07 32.72
CA ALA A 130 15.98 19.80 32.69
C ALA A 130 15.07 19.25 31.55
N PRO A 131 13.74 19.19 31.78
CA PRO A 131 12.82 18.78 30.72
C PRO A 131 12.88 19.77 29.55
N GLY A 132 13.05 19.24 28.36
CA GLY A 132 12.92 20.01 27.11
C GLY A 132 11.47 20.21 26.69
N ALA A 133 11.28 20.82 25.52
CA ALA A 133 9.94 21.01 24.95
C ALA A 133 9.30 19.68 24.57
N ASP A 134 8.02 19.55 24.86
CA ASP A 134 7.22 18.44 24.41
C ASP A 134 7.17 18.39 22.89
N ARG A 135 7.03 17.20 22.33
CA ARG A 135 7.01 16.93 20.90
C ARG A 135 5.67 16.34 20.48
N LEU A 136 5.11 16.89 19.41
CA LEU A 136 3.99 16.26 18.74
C LEU A 136 4.54 15.11 17.89
N LYS A 137 4.06 13.88 18.19
CA LYS A 137 4.30 12.68 17.38
C LYS A 137 3.06 12.42 16.56
N ILE A 138 3.22 12.34 15.26
CA ILE A 138 2.16 11.97 14.32
C ILE A 138 2.55 10.62 13.75
N SER A 139 1.66 9.65 13.90
CA SER A 139 1.81 8.32 13.29
C SER A 139 0.62 8.04 12.37
N THR A 140 0.89 7.34 11.30
CA THR A 140 -0.08 6.98 10.28
C THR A 140 -0.11 5.49 10.09
N THR A 141 -1.29 4.93 9.85
CA THR A 141 -1.48 3.52 9.56
C THR A 141 -2.41 3.40 8.36
N LEU A 142 -2.02 2.59 7.38
CA LEU A 142 -2.88 2.29 6.24
C LEU A 142 -4.09 1.49 6.73
N SER A 143 -5.28 1.93 6.38
CA SER A 143 -6.52 1.29 6.82
C SER A 143 -7.61 1.39 5.76
N SER A 144 -8.60 0.52 5.87
CA SER A 144 -9.80 0.55 5.03
C SER A 144 -11.04 0.82 5.87
N LYS A 145 -11.99 1.52 5.27
CA LYS A 145 -13.32 1.78 5.83
C LYS A 145 -14.40 1.37 4.82
N LEU A 146 -15.57 1.02 5.32
CA LEU A 146 -16.73 0.81 4.47
C LEU A 146 -17.11 2.10 3.74
N LEU A 147 -17.72 1.99 2.57
CA LEU A 147 -18.20 3.16 1.81
C LEU A 147 -19.21 3.99 2.59
N THR A 148 -19.93 3.38 3.51
CA THR A 148 -20.96 4.02 4.35
C THR A 148 -20.40 4.65 5.62
N ASP A 149 -19.16 4.39 5.98
CA ASP A 149 -18.51 5.02 7.13
C ASP A 149 -17.95 6.38 6.73
N HIS A 150 -18.54 7.43 7.28
CA HIS A 150 -18.17 8.83 7.01
C HIS A 150 -17.51 9.52 8.20
N ASP A 151 -17.08 8.76 9.22
CA ASP A 151 -16.31 9.33 10.32
C ASP A 151 -14.85 9.54 9.89
N ASP A 152 -14.55 10.75 9.43
CA ASP A 152 -13.22 11.12 8.91
C ASP A 152 -12.41 11.98 9.89
N LYS A 153 -12.75 11.97 11.19
CA LYS A 153 -12.00 12.76 12.20
C LYS A 153 -10.51 12.44 12.24
N THR A 154 -10.19 11.16 12.17
CA THR A 154 -8.82 10.66 12.18
C THR A 154 -8.42 9.95 10.88
N PHE A 155 -9.28 9.95 9.88
CA PHE A 155 -9.07 9.23 8.64
C PHE A 155 -8.94 10.19 7.47
N VAL A 156 -7.92 9.96 6.64
CA VAL A 156 -7.71 10.68 5.38
C VAL A 156 -7.87 9.70 4.23
N GLU A 157 -8.96 9.85 3.48
CA GLU A 157 -9.22 9.02 2.31
C GLU A 157 -8.22 9.34 1.19
N LEU A 158 -7.49 8.33 0.75
CA LEU A 158 -6.57 8.42 -0.38
C LEU A 158 -7.16 7.81 -1.65
N MET A 159 -7.90 6.72 -1.49
CA MET A 159 -8.48 5.98 -2.60
C MET A 159 -9.88 5.49 -2.24
N ARG A 160 -10.75 5.46 -3.22
CA ARG A 160 -12.06 4.83 -3.12
C ARG A 160 -12.22 3.79 -4.21
N VAL A 161 -12.60 2.59 -3.79
CA VAL A 161 -12.85 1.45 -4.66
C VAL A 161 -14.32 1.07 -4.52
N GLU A 162 -15.00 0.88 -5.63
CA GLU A 162 -16.38 0.44 -5.69
C GLU A 162 -16.49 -0.70 -6.71
N ASN A 163 -16.92 -1.87 -6.26
CA ASN A 163 -17.02 -3.09 -7.07
C ASN A 163 -15.71 -3.44 -7.82
N GLY A 164 -14.56 -3.20 -7.17
CA GLY A 164 -13.25 -3.46 -7.75
C GLY A 164 -12.69 -2.31 -8.60
N ASP A 165 -13.50 -1.30 -8.95
CA ASP A 165 -13.06 -0.14 -9.73
C ASP A 165 -12.61 1.01 -8.82
N VAL A 166 -11.45 1.59 -9.14
CA VAL A 166 -10.99 2.80 -8.47
C VAL A 166 -11.79 4.01 -8.95
N LYS A 167 -12.68 4.53 -8.11
CA LYS A 167 -13.54 5.69 -8.43
C LYS A 167 -12.89 7.02 -8.06
N LYS A 168 -12.05 7.03 -7.03
CA LYS A 168 -11.34 8.22 -6.57
C LYS A 168 -9.94 7.85 -6.14
N LEU A 169 -8.98 8.61 -6.61
CA LEU A 169 -7.59 8.55 -6.19
C LEU A 169 -7.13 9.94 -5.79
N GLN A 170 -6.67 10.10 -4.56
CA GLN A 170 -6.17 11.38 -4.05
C GLN A 170 -4.71 11.58 -4.48
N ASN A 171 -4.50 11.73 -5.76
CA ASN A 171 -3.20 12.03 -6.33
C ASN A 171 -3.26 13.36 -7.09
N LYS A 172 -3.75 14.40 -6.40
CA LYS A 172 -3.75 15.76 -6.98
C LYS A 172 -2.43 16.42 -6.65
N SER A 173 -1.50 16.41 -7.57
CA SER A 173 -0.39 17.36 -7.54
C SER A 173 -0.96 18.79 -7.67
N GLU A 174 -0.27 19.80 -7.16
CA GLU A 174 -0.66 21.21 -7.34
C GLU A 174 -0.86 21.55 -8.82
N TYR A 175 -0.11 20.92 -9.70
CA TYR A 175 -0.24 21.04 -11.14
C TYR A 175 -1.57 20.50 -11.70
N SER A 176 -2.25 19.57 -11.02
CA SER A 176 -3.54 19.07 -11.51
C SER A 176 -4.63 20.13 -11.46
N ILE A 177 -4.59 21.01 -10.46
CA ILE A 177 -5.54 22.12 -10.33
C ILE A 177 -5.33 23.13 -11.47
N ILE A 178 -4.07 23.43 -11.77
CA ILE A 178 -3.71 24.31 -12.88
C ILE A 178 -4.11 23.68 -14.22
N LYS A 179 -3.85 22.38 -14.39
CA LYS A 179 -4.23 21.63 -15.59
C LYS A 179 -5.76 21.64 -15.79
N ASP A 180 -6.52 21.37 -14.74
CA ASP A 180 -7.99 21.38 -14.80
C ASP A 180 -8.53 22.78 -15.09
N TYR A 181 -7.92 23.81 -14.52
CA TYR A 181 -8.28 25.19 -14.80
C TYR A 181 -8.01 25.58 -16.26
N PHE A 182 -6.82 25.24 -16.78
CA PHE A 182 -6.49 25.51 -18.19
C PHE A 182 -7.37 24.70 -19.15
N ALA A 183 -7.65 23.44 -18.84
CA ALA A 183 -8.54 22.61 -19.65
C ALA A 183 -9.95 23.20 -19.72
N LYS A 184 -10.49 23.65 -18.57
CA LYS A 184 -11.78 24.31 -18.49
C LYS A 184 -11.79 25.60 -19.30
N ARG A 185 -10.76 26.44 -19.15
CA ARG A 185 -10.66 27.70 -19.86
C ARG A 185 -10.52 27.51 -21.37
N THR A 186 -9.74 26.54 -21.82
CA THR A 186 -9.64 26.18 -23.23
C THR A 186 -10.99 25.75 -23.80
N TYR A 187 -11.75 24.96 -23.02
CA TYR A 187 -13.10 24.56 -23.42
C TYR A 187 -14.06 25.76 -23.51
N GLU A 188 -14.01 26.68 -22.55
CA GLU A 188 -14.85 27.90 -22.54
C GLU A 188 -14.53 28.85 -23.73
N GLU A 189 -13.27 28.93 -24.13
CA GLU A 189 -12.81 29.80 -25.23
C GLU A 189 -12.98 29.15 -26.61
N SER A 190 -12.73 27.88 -26.75
CA SER A 190 -12.65 27.17 -28.02
C SER A 190 -13.76 26.14 -28.27
N GLY A 191 -14.54 25.81 -27.22
CA GLY A 191 -15.56 24.76 -27.29
C GLY A 191 -14.95 23.37 -27.53
N ASN A 192 -15.74 22.48 -28.12
CA ASN A 192 -15.26 21.15 -28.51
C ASN A 192 -14.44 21.25 -29.80
N TYR A 193 -13.25 20.66 -29.80
CA TYR A 193 -12.41 20.56 -30.97
C TYR A 193 -11.90 19.13 -31.13
N THR A 194 -11.65 18.77 -32.39
CA THR A 194 -11.08 17.46 -32.73
C THR A 194 -9.56 17.59 -32.75
N VAL A 195 -8.90 16.74 -32.01
CA VAL A 195 -7.44 16.61 -32.06
C VAL A 195 -7.10 15.64 -33.18
N GLY A 196 -6.14 16.00 -34.03
CA GLY A 196 -5.62 15.11 -35.07
C GLY A 196 -4.96 13.86 -34.46
N ASN A 197 -4.75 12.85 -35.28
CA ASN A 197 -4.06 11.65 -34.84
C ASN A 197 -2.63 11.99 -34.35
N PHE A 198 -2.25 11.41 -33.25
CA PHE A 198 -0.87 11.45 -32.79
C PHE A 198 -0.10 10.34 -33.50
N ASP A 199 1.10 10.66 -33.98
CA ASP A 199 2.01 9.64 -34.47
C ASP A 199 2.50 8.82 -33.28
N ILE A 200 2.15 7.54 -33.26
CA ILE A 200 2.59 6.60 -32.25
C ILE A 200 3.59 5.66 -32.88
N ASP A 201 4.85 5.79 -32.48
CA ASP A 201 5.91 4.88 -32.87
C ASP A 201 6.16 3.87 -31.73
N VAL A 202 6.13 2.60 -32.08
CA VAL A 202 6.57 1.53 -31.18
C VAL A 202 8.08 1.37 -31.33
N LYS A 203 8.82 1.67 -30.25
CA LYS A 203 10.28 1.56 -30.23
C LYS A 203 10.72 0.45 -29.30
N GLU A 204 11.79 -0.24 -29.69
CA GLU A 204 12.42 -1.24 -28.84
C GLU A 204 12.99 -0.59 -27.57
N SER A 205 12.72 -1.19 -26.41
CA SER A 205 13.31 -0.74 -25.15
C SER A 205 14.78 -1.12 -25.09
N LEU A 206 15.66 -0.13 -25.03
CA LEU A 206 17.10 -0.35 -24.90
C LEU A 206 17.54 -0.80 -23.50
N ASN A 207 16.63 -0.82 -22.53
CA ASN A 207 16.94 -1.22 -21.15
C ASN A 207 16.91 -2.73 -20.94
N ASP A 208 16.25 -3.47 -21.83
CA ASP A 208 16.23 -4.92 -21.77
C ASP A 208 17.27 -5.52 -22.70
N ARG A 209 18.40 -5.96 -22.12
CA ARG A 209 19.49 -6.59 -22.85
C ARG A 209 19.31 -8.10 -23.06
N GLN A 210 18.15 -8.63 -22.78
CA GLN A 210 17.87 -10.04 -23.03
C GLN A 210 17.46 -10.27 -24.49
N SER A 211 18.12 -11.22 -25.11
CA SER A 211 18.14 -11.49 -26.55
C SER A 211 16.85 -12.07 -27.15
N ASN A 212 15.72 -12.01 -26.46
CA ASN A 212 14.46 -12.60 -26.90
C ASN A 212 13.30 -11.60 -26.88
N GLY A 213 13.38 -10.64 -27.79
CA GLY A 213 12.24 -9.74 -28.05
C GLY A 213 12.15 -8.62 -27.01
N GLY A 214 12.52 -7.42 -27.44
CA GLY A 214 12.43 -6.23 -26.61
C GLY A 214 10.99 -5.94 -26.17
N ILE A 215 10.84 -5.33 -25.01
CA ILE A 215 9.58 -4.77 -24.56
C ILE A 215 9.33 -3.50 -25.38
N TYR A 216 8.20 -3.42 -26.03
CA TYR A 216 7.76 -2.26 -26.80
C TYR A 216 6.80 -1.43 -25.97
N TYR A 217 6.95 -0.12 -26.02
CA TYR A 217 6.07 0.86 -25.38
C TYR A 217 5.28 1.63 -26.44
#